data_443fd8519a4eb4f32d5e05eff0ae76fa
#
_entry.id   443fd8519a4eb4f32d5e05eff0ae76fa
#
_cell.length_a   1.000
_cell.length_b   1.000
_cell.length_c   1.000
_cell.angle_alpha   90.00
_cell.angle_beta   90.00
_cell.angle_gamma   90.00
#
_symmetry.space_group_name_H-M   'P 1'
#
loop_
_entity.id
_entity.type
_entity.pdbx_description
1 polymer ?
#
loop_
_entity_poly.entity_id
_entity_poly.type
_entity_poly.pdbx_seq_one_letter_code
_entity_poly.pdbx_strand_id
1 'polypeptide(L)'
;MRIKPNDILYTQLPLPESEKSIVPVDLTDHTMRQHKEKILHLMQQENYDCIVVYGDREHGGNFGYLAGFEPRFEESVIVLHANGKAYMLLGNEALRMAAYSRLEVTALHTPYFSLPNQPMEGERRLSEVFSEAGVTEEGKVGLVGWKMFTAGCQDCKEMLDVPAFITEPIRQIVGAGGQVL
;
A
#
# COMPACT_ATOMS: atom_id res chain seq x y z
N MET A 1 -30.28 6.20 1.45
CA MET A 1 -31.53 5.67 2.06
C MET A 1 -31.24 5.43 3.54
N ARG A 2 -31.96 6.09 4.47
CA ARG A 2 -31.76 5.86 5.92
C ARG A 2 -32.80 4.85 6.38
N ILE A 3 -32.35 3.68 6.87
CA ILE A 3 -33.21 2.69 7.51
C ILE A 3 -33.66 3.24 8.85
N LYS A 4 -34.97 3.26 9.11
CA LYS A 4 -35.56 3.65 10.40
C LYS A 4 -35.79 2.43 11.26
N PRO A 5 -35.82 2.53 12.60
CA PRO A 5 -36.08 1.40 13.47
C PRO A 5 -37.35 0.62 13.12
N ASN A 6 -38.39 1.28 12.63
CA ASN A 6 -39.66 0.65 12.23
C ASN A 6 -39.58 -0.07 10.88
N ASP A 7 -38.48 0.07 10.13
CA ASP A 7 -38.26 -0.65 8.88
C ASP A 7 -37.58 -2.02 9.13
N ILE A 8 -37.31 -2.35 10.39
CA ILE A 8 -36.65 -3.60 10.80
C ILE A 8 -37.73 -4.56 11.32
N LEU A 9 -37.89 -5.68 10.64
CA LEU A 9 -38.79 -6.76 11.05
C LEU A 9 -37.95 -7.92 11.64
N TYR A 10 -38.29 -8.30 12.86
CA TYR A 10 -37.73 -9.51 13.46
C TYR A 10 -38.49 -10.73 12.93
N THR A 11 -37.81 -11.59 12.15
CA THR A 11 -38.40 -12.80 11.60
C THR A 11 -37.38 -13.94 11.54
N GLN A 12 -37.89 -15.16 11.53
CA GLN A 12 -37.07 -16.34 11.27
C GLN A 12 -36.84 -16.45 9.76
N LEU A 13 -35.60 -16.42 9.35
CA LEU A 13 -35.19 -16.68 7.98
C LEU A 13 -34.50 -18.02 7.90
N PRO A 14 -34.67 -18.78 6.81
CA PRO A 14 -33.82 -19.93 6.56
C PRO A 14 -32.37 -19.49 6.48
N LEU A 15 -31.44 -20.33 6.94
CA LEU A 15 -30.03 -20.06 6.74
C LEU A 15 -29.76 -19.85 5.25
N PRO A 16 -29.00 -18.81 4.86
CA PRO A 16 -28.60 -18.64 3.47
C PRO A 16 -27.87 -19.91 3.03
N GLU A 17 -28.17 -20.36 1.82
CA GLU A 17 -27.38 -21.44 1.23
C GLU A 17 -25.94 -20.93 1.07
N SER A 18 -25.01 -21.55 1.81
CA SER A 18 -23.60 -21.27 1.62
C SER A 18 -23.21 -21.75 0.23
N GLU A 19 -22.59 -20.87 -0.55
CA GLU A 19 -21.98 -21.27 -1.82
C GLU A 19 -21.00 -22.43 -1.53
N LYS A 20 -21.25 -23.56 -2.19
CA LYS A 20 -20.48 -24.79 -1.97
C LYS A 20 -19.13 -24.84 -2.69
N SER A 21 -18.63 -23.69 -3.16
CA SER A 21 -17.30 -23.68 -3.76
C SER A 21 -16.25 -23.70 -2.67
N ILE A 22 -15.72 -24.87 -2.39
CA ILE A 22 -14.57 -25.12 -1.52
C ILE A 22 -13.24 -25.00 -2.28
N VAL A 23 -13.27 -24.66 -3.54
CA VAL A 23 -12.07 -24.52 -4.35
C VAL A 23 -11.58 -23.07 -4.20
N PRO A 24 -10.37 -22.86 -3.66
CA PRO A 24 -9.77 -21.53 -3.63
C PRO A 24 -9.69 -20.96 -5.05
N VAL A 25 -10.01 -19.67 -5.18
CA VAL A 25 -9.80 -18.95 -6.43
C VAL A 25 -8.37 -18.44 -6.44
N ASP A 26 -7.54 -19.03 -7.27
CA ASP A 26 -6.15 -18.59 -7.42
C ASP A 26 -6.08 -17.22 -8.13
N LEU A 27 -5.29 -16.31 -7.57
CA LEU A 27 -4.91 -15.09 -8.26
C LEU A 27 -3.93 -15.44 -9.37
N THR A 28 -4.37 -15.37 -10.62
CA THR A 28 -3.50 -15.67 -11.77
C THR A 28 -2.50 -14.53 -12.04
N ASP A 29 -1.40 -14.83 -12.75
CA ASP A 29 -0.47 -13.79 -13.21
C ASP A 29 -1.15 -12.76 -14.11
N HIS A 30 -2.17 -13.18 -14.86
CA HIS A 30 -2.98 -12.29 -15.67
C HIS A 30 -3.73 -11.28 -14.79
N THR A 31 -4.40 -11.75 -13.73
CA THR A 31 -5.09 -10.89 -12.77
C THR A 31 -4.12 -9.89 -12.11
N MET A 32 -2.94 -10.35 -11.68
CA MET A 32 -1.95 -9.48 -11.06
C MET A 32 -1.42 -8.41 -12.01
N ARG A 33 -1.20 -8.75 -13.29
CA ARG A 33 -0.87 -7.75 -14.31
C ARG A 33 -1.98 -6.73 -14.51
N GLN A 34 -3.23 -7.15 -14.56
CA GLN A 34 -4.38 -6.25 -14.67
C GLN A 34 -4.46 -5.29 -13.47
N HIS A 35 -4.15 -5.75 -12.25
CA HIS A 35 -4.07 -4.89 -11.07
C HIS A 35 -3.04 -3.78 -11.27
N LYS A 36 -1.81 -4.15 -11.67
CA LYS A 36 -0.73 -3.18 -11.96
C LYS A 36 -1.14 -2.19 -13.04
N GLU A 37 -1.63 -2.67 -14.17
CA GLU A 37 -2.04 -1.84 -15.32
C GLU A 37 -3.13 -0.84 -14.94
N LYS A 38 -4.11 -1.27 -14.15
CA LYS A 38 -5.17 -0.39 -13.64
C LYS A 38 -4.62 0.74 -12.78
N ILE A 39 -3.71 0.43 -11.88
CA ILE A 39 -3.07 1.45 -11.03
C ILE A 39 -2.22 2.41 -11.86
N LEU A 40 -1.39 1.91 -12.77
CA LEU A 40 -0.58 2.75 -13.66
C LEU A 40 -1.43 3.69 -14.51
N HIS A 41 -2.59 3.21 -15.00
CA HIS A 41 -3.53 4.03 -15.74
C HIS A 41 -4.09 5.19 -14.89
N LEU A 42 -4.48 4.90 -13.64
CA LEU A 42 -4.96 5.93 -12.70
C LEU A 42 -3.86 6.93 -12.34
N MET A 43 -2.64 6.45 -12.09
CA MET A 43 -1.49 7.32 -11.84
C MET A 43 -1.23 8.27 -13.01
N GLN A 44 -1.34 7.78 -14.23
CA GLN A 44 -1.16 8.57 -15.44
C GLN A 44 -2.25 9.63 -15.62
N GLN A 45 -3.51 9.29 -15.34
CA GLN A 45 -4.63 10.24 -15.38
C GLN A 45 -4.48 11.37 -14.37
N GLU A 46 -3.97 11.07 -13.19
CA GLU A 46 -3.78 12.03 -12.10
C GLU A 46 -2.37 12.66 -12.08
N ASN A 47 -1.50 12.31 -13.04
CA ASN A 47 -0.13 12.78 -13.18
C ASN A 47 0.74 12.54 -11.93
N TYR A 48 0.65 11.35 -11.32
CA TYR A 48 1.58 10.93 -10.27
C TYR A 48 2.89 10.42 -10.88
N ASP A 49 4.02 10.84 -10.30
CA ASP A 49 5.34 10.29 -10.65
C ASP A 49 5.55 8.91 -10.03
N CYS A 50 5.13 8.78 -8.79
CA CYS A 50 5.08 7.50 -8.10
C CYS A 50 3.97 7.47 -7.03
N ILE A 51 3.62 6.25 -6.61
CA ILE A 51 2.84 6.02 -5.40
C ILE A 51 3.65 5.21 -4.41
N VAL A 52 3.40 5.46 -3.13
CA VAL A 52 3.99 4.75 -2.00
C VAL A 52 2.86 4.01 -1.29
N VAL A 53 2.84 2.70 -1.42
CA VAL A 53 1.78 1.85 -0.87
C VAL A 53 2.27 1.21 0.42
N TYR A 54 1.67 1.61 1.52
CA TYR A 54 1.93 1.08 2.84
C TYR A 54 1.18 -0.22 3.09
N GLY A 55 1.78 -1.12 3.84
CA GLY A 55 1.12 -2.30 4.35
C GLY A 55 1.74 -2.77 5.66
N ASP A 56 0.89 -3.24 6.55
CA ASP A 56 1.24 -3.98 7.75
C ASP A 56 0.32 -5.20 7.88
N ARG A 57 0.43 -5.92 8.99
CA ARG A 57 -0.38 -7.12 9.25
C ARG A 57 -1.89 -6.87 9.21
N GLU A 58 -2.33 -5.73 9.72
CA GLU A 58 -3.75 -5.40 9.88
C GLU A 58 -4.29 -4.67 8.64
N HIS A 59 -3.40 -4.02 7.88
CA HIS A 59 -3.73 -3.10 6.79
C HIS A 59 -2.98 -3.46 5.49
N GLY A 60 -2.88 -4.74 5.19
CA GLY A 60 -2.10 -5.24 4.04
C GLY A 60 -2.84 -5.27 2.70
N GLY A 61 -4.15 -4.96 2.66
CA GLY A 61 -4.98 -5.18 1.46
C GLY A 61 -4.49 -4.47 0.20
N ASN A 62 -4.13 -3.18 0.29
CA ASN A 62 -3.62 -2.41 -0.85
C ASN A 62 -2.22 -2.88 -1.28
N PHE A 63 -1.38 -3.22 -0.32
CA PHE A 63 -0.07 -3.84 -0.60
C PHE A 63 -0.25 -5.20 -1.29
N GLY A 64 -1.11 -6.07 -0.73
CA GLY A 64 -1.40 -7.39 -1.29
C GLY A 64 -2.02 -7.35 -2.67
N TYR A 65 -2.82 -6.32 -2.98
CA TYR A 65 -3.41 -6.11 -4.30
C TYR A 65 -2.35 -6.01 -5.41
N LEU A 66 -1.17 -5.45 -5.09
CA LEU A 66 -0.03 -5.32 -6.01
C LEU A 66 0.98 -6.46 -5.86
N ALA A 67 1.35 -6.80 -4.62
CA ALA A 67 2.42 -7.76 -4.34
C ALA A 67 1.97 -9.22 -4.49
N GLY A 68 0.67 -9.52 -4.30
CA GLY A 68 0.15 -10.89 -4.25
C GLY A 68 0.37 -11.59 -2.90
N PHE A 69 0.88 -10.88 -1.91
CA PHE A 69 0.96 -11.32 -0.50
C PHE A 69 0.78 -10.13 0.43
N GLU A 70 0.46 -10.39 1.68
CA GLU A 70 0.33 -9.37 2.73
C GLU A 70 1.53 -9.41 3.67
N PRO A 71 2.04 -8.24 4.13
CA PRO A 71 3.05 -8.19 5.19
C PRO A 71 2.49 -8.81 6.47
N ARG A 72 3.30 -9.60 7.18
CA ARG A 72 2.74 -10.36 8.30
C ARG A 72 3.26 -9.93 9.67
N PHE A 73 4.50 -9.58 9.79
CA PHE A 73 5.14 -9.28 11.08
C PHE A 73 5.66 -7.86 11.18
N GLU A 74 5.94 -7.24 10.07
CA GLU A 74 6.62 -5.96 9.93
C GLU A 74 5.85 -5.07 8.98
N GLU A 75 6.13 -3.78 9.01
CA GLU A 75 5.71 -2.88 7.96
C GLU A 75 6.43 -3.20 6.65
N SER A 76 5.79 -2.88 5.56
CA SER A 76 6.34 -3.00 4.22
C SER A 76 5.81 -1.89 3.33
N VAL A 77 6.61 -1.48 2.38
CA VAL A 77 6.24 -0.41 1.46
C VAL A 77 6.57 -0.81 0.03
N ILE A 78 5.65 -0.53 -0.90
CA ILE A 78 5.91 -0.57 -2.33
C ILE A 78 6.01 0.87 -2.84
N VAL A 79 7.08 1.20 -3.56
CA VAL A 79 7.18 2.41 -4.37
C VAL A 79 6.99 2.00 -5.82
N LEU A 80 5.85 2.38 -6.41
CA LEU A 80 5.52 2.09 -7.80
C LEU A 80 5.58 3.38 -8.62
N HIS A 81 6.43 3.42 -9.65
CA HIS A 81 6.58 4.56 -10.55
C HIS A 81 5.62 4.49 -11.74
N ALA A 82 5.28 5.64 -12.30
CA ALA A 82 4.41 5.75 -13.48
C ALA A 82 4.93 4.99 -14.71
N ASN A 83 6.25 4.76 -14.81
CA ASN A 83 6.86 3.94 -15.85
C ASN A 83 6.76 2.42 -15.60
N GLY A 84 6.13 2.01 -14.49
CA GLY A 84 5.94 0.62 -14.10
C GLY A 84 7.11 -0.01 -13.33
N LYS A 85 8.22 0.71 -13.11
CA LYS A 85 9.30 0.25 -12.21
C LYS A 85 8.81 0.28 -10.78
N ALA A 86 9.18 -0.75 -10.01
CA ALA A 86 8.76 -0.83 -8.62
C ALA A 86 9.90 -1.25 -7.69
N TYR A 87 9.85 -0.72 -6.48
CA TYR A 87 10.71 -1.08 -5.37
C TYR A 87 9.88 -1.58 -4.21
N MET A 88 10.45 -2.47 -3.43
CA MET A 88 9.82 -2.99 -2.23
C MET A 88 10.77 -2.83 -1.04
N LEU A 89 10.37 -2.00 -0.09
CA LEU A 89 11.12 -1.71 1.13
C LEU A 89 10.63 -2.68 2.21
N LEU A 90 11.54 -3.47 2.75
CA LEU A 90 11.23 -4.59 3.63
C LEU A 90 12.20 -4.65 4.81
N GLY A 91 11.69 -4.97 5.99
CA GLY A 91 12.47 -5.26 7.17
C GLY A 91 13.14 -6.65 7.12
N ASN A 92 13.74 -7.04 8.24
CA ASN A 92 14.52 -8.28 8.35
C ASN A 92 13.70 -9.54 8.07
N GLU A 93 12.48 -9.61 8.58
CA GLU A 93 11.62 -10.79 8.46
C GLU A 93 10.99 -10.90 7.05
N ALA A 94 10.62 -9.76 6.48
CA ALA A 94 9.90 -9.71 5.22
C ALA A 94 10.83 -9.71 3.99
N LEU A 95 12.14 -9.45 4.14
CA LEU A 95 13.05 -9.26 3.00
C LEU A 95 13.02 -10.43 1.99
N ARG A 96 12.95 -11.66 2.49
CA ARG A 96 12.89 -12.85 1.64
C ARG A 96 11.57 -13.00 0.87
N MET A 97 10.52 -12.30 1.31
CA MET A 97 9.20 -12.34 0.66
C MET A 97 9.21 -11.63 -0.69
N ALA A 98 10.17 -10.74 -0.94
CA ALA A 98 10.31 -10.09 -2.23
C ALA A 98 10.42 -11.09 -3.41
N ALA A 99 11.05 -12.24 -3.18
CA ALA A 99 11.17 -13.31 -4.19
C ALA A 99 9.82 -13.95 -4.57
N TYR A 100 8.79 -13.79 -3.75
CA TYR A 100 7.44 -14.30 -3.98
C TYR A 100 6.47 -13.23 -4.47
N SER A 101 6.97 -12.01 -4.64
CA SER A 101 6.15 -10.92 -5.17
C SER A 101 5.70 -11.25 -6.60
N ARG A 102 4.42 -11.02 -6.85
CA ARG A 102 3.80 -11.12 -8.19
C ARG A 102 4.00 -9.83 -9.00
N LEU A 103 4.42 -8.77 -8.33
CA LEU A 103 4.92 -7.54 -8.93
C LEU A 103 6.45 -7.67 -9.08
N GLU A 104 6.98 -7.42 -10.26
CA GLU A 104 8.43 -7.34 -10.46
C GLU A 104 8.98 -6.15 -9.68
N VAL A 105 9.87 -6.40 -8.72
CA VAL A 105 10.37 -5.39 -7.78
C VAL A 105 11.87 -5.50 -7.59
N THR A 106 12.49 -4.35 -7.28
CA THR A 106 13.81 -4.30 -6.65
C THR A 106 13.61 -4.22 -5.14
N ALA A 107 14.08 -5.21 -4.39
CA ALA A 107 13.99 -5.20 -2.93
C ALA A 107 15.04 -4.29 -2.31
N LEU A 108 14.63 -3.45 -1.38
CA LEU A 108 15.50 -2.61 -0.55
C LEU A 108 15.33 -3.01 0.91
N HIS A 109 16.43 -3.46 1.52
CA HIS A 109 16.45 -3.79 2.94
C HIS A 109 16.30 -2.51 3.77
N THR A 110 15.30 -2.49 4.63
CA THR A 110 14.91 -1.32 5.42
C THR A 110 14.72 -1.74 6.89
N PRO A 111 15.79 -1.82 7.67
CA PRO A 111 15.74 -2.30 9.06
C PRO A 111 14.76 -1.54 9.97
N TYR A 112 14.40 -0.29 9.64
CA TYR A 112 13.37 0.49 10.36
C TYR A 112 11.99 -0.18 10.42
N PHE A 113 11.70 -1.07 9.48
CA PHE A 113 10.43 -1.82 9.43
C PHE A 113 10.50 -3.12 10.24
N SER A 114 11.67 -3.46 10.76
CA SER A 114 11.87 -4.69 11.51
C SER A 114 11.24 -4.64 12.89
N LEU A 115 10.94 -5.80 13.44
CA LEU A 115 10.43 -5.93 14.79
C LEU A 115 11.39 -5.33 15.82
N PRO A 116 10.90 -4.85 16.97
CA PRO A 116 11.75 -4.33 18.03
C PRO A 116 12.87 -5.30 18.44
N ASN A 117 14.05 -4.77 18.69
CA ASN A 117 15.27 -5.52 19.06
C ASN A 117 15.84 -6.44 17.96
N GLN A 118 15.41 -6.29 16.74
CA GLN A 118 16.04 -6.92 15.58
C GLN A 118 17.34 -6.20 15.21
N PRO A 119 18.30 -6.90 14.54
CA PRO A 119 19.51 -6.26 14.03
C PRO A 119 19.21 -5.08 13.10
N MET A 120 19.92 -3.98 13.32
CA MET A 120 19.83 -2.75 12.54
C MET A 120 21.10 -2.50 11.71
N GLU A 121 21.86 -3.55 11.41
CA GLU A 121 23.08 -3.45 10.61
C GLU A 121 22.76 -2.96 9.20
N GLY A 122 23.55 -2.00 8.72
CA GLY A 122 23.33 -1.37 7.42
C GLY A 122 22.21 -0.32 7.43
N GLU A 123 21.83 0.16 8.61
CA GLU A 123 20.86 1.26 8.76
C GLU A 123 21.31 2.49 7.99
N ARG A 124 20.38 3.03 7.22
CA ARG A 124 20.51 4.30 6.49
C ARG A 124 19.29 5.16 6.82
N ARG A 125 19.37 6.45 6.60
CA ARG A 125 18.20 7.32 6.75
C ARG A 125 17.08 6.85 5.81
N LEU A 126 15.84 6.85 6.27
CA LEU A 126 14.70 6.49 5.43
C LEU A 126 14.60 7.37 4.19
N SER A 127 14.96 8.65 4.27
CA SER A 127 15.04 9.54 3.10
C SER A 127 16.02 9.04 2.04
N GLU A 128 17.17 8.48 2.43
CA GLU A 128 18.13 7.89 1.50
C GLU A 128 17.57 6.64 0.83
N VAL A 129 16.85 5.81 1.58
CA VAL A 129 16.19 4.60 1.04
C VAL A 129 15.08 4.98 0.06
N PHE A 130 14.25 5.97 0.39
CA PHE A 130 13.22 6.46 -0.53
C PHE A 130 13.81 7.12 -1.78
N SER A 131 14.91 7.87 -1.65
CA SER A 131 15.63 8.43 -2.81
C SER A 131 16.20 7.32 -3.71
N GLU A 132 16.77 6.25 -3.13
CA GLU A 132 17.21 5.07 -3.88
C GLU A 132 16.03 4.35 -4.56
N ALA A 133 14.86 4.33 -3.90
CA ALA A 133 13.62 3.84 -4.48
C ALA A 133 13.05 4.78 -5.57
N GLY A 134 13.73 5.90 -5.86
CA GLY A 134 13.39 6.80 -6.95
C GLY A 134 12.39 7.90 -6.61
N VAL A 135 12.13 8.16 -5.33
CA VAL A 135 11.41 9.38 -4.91
C VAL A 135 12.33 10.58 -5.14
N THR A 136 11.86 11.61 -5.85
CA THR A 136 12.65 12.75 -6.28
C THR A 136 12.10 14.07 -5.75
N GLU A 137 12.97 15.10 -5.77
CA GLU A 137 12.58 16.48 -5.53
C GLU A 137 11.49 16.91 -6.53
N GLU A 138 10.60 17.79 -6.09
CA GLU A 138 9.50 18.35 -6.88
C GLU A 138 8.53 17.33 -7.49
N GLY A 139 8.65 16.04 -7.12
CA GLY A 139 7.79 14.97 -7.59
C GLY A 139 6.37 15.06 -7.02
N LYS A 140 5.41 14.51 -7.74
CA LYS A 140 4.06 14.29 -7.24
C LYS A 140 3.94 12.84 -6.76
N VAL A 141 3.90 12.66 -5.43
CA VAL A 141 3.88 11.36 -4.76
C VAL A 141 2.53 11.11 -4.12
N GLY A 142 1.88 10.00 -4.48
CA GLY A 142 0.66 9.53 -3.83
C GLY A 142 1.00 8.60 -2.66
N LEU A 143 0.40 8.84 -1.50
CA LEU A 143 0.50 7.93 -0.35
C LEU A 143 -0.76 7.08 -0.24
N VAL A 144 -0.60 5.78 -0.22
CA VAL A 144 -1.71 4.83 -0.17
C VAL A 144 -1.63 4.03 1.13
N GLY A 145 -2.50 4.37 2.06
CA GLY A 145 -2.71 3.64 3.31
C GLY A 145 -3.85 2.63 3.20
N TRP A 146 -4.74 2.61 4.20
CA TRP A 146 -5.84 1.63 4.24
C TRP A 146 -7.23 2.26 4.39
N LYS A 147 -7.32 3.52 4.82
CA LYS A 147 -8.61 4.18 5.07
C LYS A 147 -9.16 4.82 3.81
N MET A 148 -10.46 4.69 3.65
CA MET A 148 -11.22 5.48 2.70
C MET A 148 -11.93 6.61 3.47
N PHE A 149 -11.34 7.79 3.44
CA PHE A 149 -11.94 8.96 4.08
C PHE A 149 -13.11 9.48 3.24
N THR A 150 -14.26 9.65 3.87
CA THR A 150 -15.52 10.06 3.21
C THR A 150 -16.21 11.21 3.94
N ALA A 151 -15.48 11.99 4.75
CA ALA A 151 -16.04 13.10 5.50
C ALA A 151 -16.45 14.24 4.55
N GLY A 152 -17.72 14.64 4.60
CA GLY A 152 -18.22 15.74 3.77
C GLY A 152 -17.87 17.15 4.26
N CYS A 153 -17.18 17.27 5.39
CA CYS A 153 -16.84 18.55 6.02
C CYS A 153 -15.35 18.93 5.87
N GLN A 154 -14.55 18.08 5.25
CA GLN A 154 -13.11 18.27 5.10
C GLN A 154 -12.63 17.71 3.75
N ASP A 155 -11.59 18.30 3.18
CA ASP A 155 -10.93 17.70 2.00
C ASP A 155 -10.19 16.44 2.39
N CYS A 156 -10.76 15.30 2.03
CA CYS A 156 -10.21 14.00 2.37
C CYS A 156 -8.91 13.67 1.61
N LYS A 157 -8.58 14.42 0.56
CA LYS A 157 -7.32 14.24 -0.19
C LYS A 157 -6.09 14.68 0.61
N GLU A 158 -6.27 15.55 1.59
CA GLU A 158 -5.20 16.00 2.48
C GLU A 158 -5.01 15.10 3.71
N MET A 159 -5.90 14.13 3.90
CA MET A 159 -5.87 13.23 5.05
C MET A 159 -5.01 12.01 4.74
N LEU A 160 -3.92 11.86 5.48
CA LEU A 160 -3.00 10.73 5.33
C LEU A 160 -3.18 9.74 6.50
N ASP A 161 -3.24 8.46 6.18
CA ASP A 161 -3.32 7.35 7.13
C ASP A 161 -2.04 6.46 7.12
N VAL A 162 -0.97 6.98 6.54
CA VAL A 162 0.35 6.36 6.55
C VAL A 162 1.16 6.91 7.73
N PRO A 163 1.93 6.08 8.47
CA PRO A 163 2.71 6.53 9.62
C PRO A 163 3.65 7.70 9.32
N ALA A 164 3.75 8.64 10.27
CA ALA A 164 4.55 9.85 10.09
C ALA A 164 6.02 9.56 9.80
N PHE A 165 6.61 8.51 10.40
CA PHE A 165 8.02 8.15 10.16
C PHE A 165 8.28 7.72 8.70
N ILE A 166 7.23 7.40 7.93
CA ILE A 166 7.28 7.13 6.48
C ILE A 166 6.99 8.40 5.70
N THR A 167 5.95 9.16 6.09
CA THR A 167 5.50 10.33 5.33
C THR A 167 6.49 11.48 5.39
N GLU A 168 7.11 11.73 6.55
CA GLU A 168 8.02 12.86 6.73
C GLU A 168 9.32 12.75 5.90
N PRO A 169 10.03 11.60 5.83
CA PRO A 169 11.15 11.45 4.91
C PRO A 169 10.79 11.70 3.45
N ILE A 170 9.61 11.28 3.01
CA ILE A 170 9.13 11.52 1.64
C ILE A 170 8.91 13.02 1.41
N ARG A 171 8.24 13.71 2.36
CA ARG A 171 8.05 15.17 2.29
C ARG A 171 9.37 15.95 2.27
N GLN A 172 10.36 15.48 3.03
CA GLN A 172 11.71 16.07 3.03
C GLN A 172 12.38 15.96 1.66
N ILE A 173 12.24 14.83 0.96
CA ILE A 173 12.80 14.64 -0.38
C ILE A 173 12.05 15.52 -1.39
N VAL A 174 10.73 15.44 -1.40
CA VAL A 174 9.86 16.12 -2.36
C VAL A 174 9.98 17.65 -2.25
N GLY A 175 10.14 18.15 -1.02
CA GLY A 175 10.29 19.58 -0.76
C GLY A 175 9.04 20.40 -1.06
N ALA A 176 9.19 21.73 -1.03
CA ALA A 176 8.08 22.65 -1.22
C ALA A 176 7.60 22.80 -2.68
N GLY A 177 8.41 22.34 -3.64
CA GLY A 177 8.08 22.41 -5.08
C GLY A 177 7.21 21.26 -5.58
N GLY A 178 7.14 20.15 -4.80
CA GLY A 178 6.36 18.98 -5.17
C GLY A 178 5.11 18.77 -4.32
N GLN A 179 4.49 17.60 -4.46
CA GLN A 179 3.24 17.25 -3.78
C GLN A 179 3.32 15.86 -3.15
N VAL A 180 2.84 15.76 -1.93
CA VAL A 180 2.63 14.48 -1.22
C VAL A 180 1.16 14.43 -0.80
N LEU A 181 0.40 13.56 -1.45
CA LEU A 181 -1.06 13.48 -1.38
C LEU A 181 -1.53 12.09 -0.97
#